data_3c5083f2644455d105db99fafcdb700f
#
_entry.id   3c5083f2644455d105db99fafcdb700f
#
_cell.length_a   1.000
_cell.length_b   1.000
_cell.length_c   1.000
_cell.angle_alpha   90.00
_cell.angle_beta   90.00
_cell.angle_gamma   90.00
#
_symmetry.space_group_name_H-M   'P 1'
#
loop_
_entity.id
_entity.type
_entity.pdbx_description
1 polymer ?
#
loop_
_entity_poly.entity_id
_entity_poly.type
_entity_poly.pdbx_seq_one_letter_code
_entity_poly.pdbx_strand_id
1 'polypeptide(L)'
;MVKTRVKEALMNRKTKKRVVDILLTVLILAASFGIGVLFQKIDVWEQITTLFAFSVFLISLITDGYLYGIISAILSVFIINYTFTYPYFDMDFSTSSSIISGIIMLIISILTSAFTTKMKEWQRLKAEGEKERMRANLLRAVSHDLRTPLTTIYGASSSIVANYDKLSDAQRLQMAGGIKEDSEWLIRMVENLLSITRIDSGKVKLIKTPILLDELIDSVLMKFKKRYPEQTVSIDIPNDVIMIPMDAILIEQVIVNILENAVHHAGDFTKLSLKVFTIDKKAIFEIKDNGCGIPPEKLDRIFMGYNDKAEDTCDTQSRNAGIGLSVCATIIKAHGGDITAENAKEGGATFRFTLLTEEDSSEQKQI
;
A
#
# COMPACT_ATOMS: atom_id res chain seq x y z
N MET A 1 20.87 11.97 19.62
CA MET A 1 21.46 11.05 18.64
C MET A 1 20.50 10.63 17.49
N VAL A 2 19.27 10.18 17.76
CA VAL A 2 18.31 9.74 16.71
C VAL A 2 17.92 10.87 15.74
N LYS A 3 17.64 12.10 16.23
CA LYS A 3 17.29 13.25 15.38
C LYS A 3 18.40 13.67 14.41
N THR A 4 19.66 13.50 14.79
CA THR A 4 20.82 13.84 13.95
C THR A 4 20.99 12.85 12.81
N ARG A 5 20.86 11.54 13.07
CA ARG A 5 20.93 10.48 12.05
C ARG A 5 19.78 10.55 11.04
N VAL A 6 18.55 10.85 11.48
CA VAL A 6 17.41 11.05 10.57
C VAL A 6 17.62 12.26 9.66
N LYS A 7 18.20 13.35 10.19
CA LYS A 7 18.53 14.55 9.41
C LYS A 7 19.64 14.27 8.39
N GLU A 8 20.64 13.47 8.76
CA GLU A 8 21.71 13.04 7.84
C GLU A 8 21.19 12.11 6.74
N ALA A 9 20.34 11.14 7.05
CA ALA A 9 19.73 10.24 6.07
C ALA A 9 18.82 11.00 5.07
N LEU A 10 18.01 11.94 5.55
CA LEU A 10 17.18 12.82 4.70
C LEU A 10 18.03 13.75 3.83
N MET A 11 19.15 14.25 4.36
CA MET A 11 20.09 15.09 3.63
C MET A 11 20.81 14.29 2.53
N ASN A 12 21.22 13.06 2.84
CA ASN A 12 21.85 12.15 1.87
C ASN A 12 20.88 11.75 0.73
N ARG A 13 19.60 11.52 1.03
CA ARG A 13 18.57 11.22 0.03
C ARG A 13 18.30 12.41 -0.90
N LYS A 14 18.25 13.63 -0.35
CA LYS A 14 18.11 14.87 -1.15
C LYS A 14 19.33 15.10 -2.04
N THR A 15 20.53 14.84 -1.52
CA THR A 15 21.77 14.99 -2.27
C THR A 15 21.86 13.98 -3.40
N LYS A 16 21.52 12.70 -3.15
CA LYS A 16 21.49 11.65 -4.19
C LYS A 16 20.49 11.99 -5.29
N LYS A 17 19.31 12.51 -4.95
CA LYS A 17 18.30 12.93 -5.94
C LYS A 17 18.81 14.09 -6.79
N ARG A 18 19.44 15.13 -6.18
CA ARG A 18 20.04 16.24 -6.92
C ARG A 18 21.12 15.78 -7.90
N VAL A 19 21.95 14.82 -7.52
CA VAL A 19 22.98 14.26 -8.40
C VAL A 19 22.32 13.55 -9.60
N VAL A 20 21.26 12.79 -9.38
CA VAL A 20 20.50 12.14 -10.46
C VAL A 20 19.86 13.17 -11.39
N ASP A 21 19.26 14.23 -10.86
CA ASP A 21 18.65 15.30 -11.66
C ASP A 21 19.69 16.04 -12.52
N ILE A 22 20.90 16.30 -11.98
CA ILE A 22 22.02 16.88 -12.73
C ILE A 22 22.46 15.93 -13.85
N LEU A 23 22.66 14.65 -13.55
CA LEU A 23 23.09 13.66 -14.54
C LEU A 23 22.07 13.52 -15.66
N LEU A 24 20.78 13.47 -15.35
CA LEU A 24 19.70 13.43 -16.34
C LEU A 24 19.69 14.69 -17.21
N THR A 25 19.86 15.87 -16.62
CA THR A 25 19.93 17.14 -17.35
C THR A 25 21.08 17.13 -18.36
N VAL A 26 22.28 16.74 -17.91
CA VAL A 26 23.45 16.65 -18.77
C VAL A 26 23.27 15.64 -19.89
N LEU A 27 22.69 14.45 -19.56
CA LEU A 27 22.47 13.39 -20.55
C LEU A 27 21.46 13.80 -21.62
N ILE A 28 20.37 14.48 -21.27
CA ILE A 28 19.36 14.96 -22.21
C ILE A 28 19.96 16.05 -23.12
N LEU A 29 20.70 17.00 -22.54
CA LEU A 29 21.35 18.06 -23.35
C LEU A 29 22.42 17.49 -24.28
N ALA A 30 23.22 16.51 -23.83
CA ALA A 30 24.21 15.84 -24.65
C ALA A 30 23.58 15.04 -25.82
N ALA A 31 22.48 14.34 -25.54
CA ALA A 31 21.70 13.64 -26.56
C ALA A 31 21.15 14.62 -27.61
N SER A 32 20.58 15.74 -27.14
CA SER A 32 20.06 16.79 -28.04
C SER A 32 21.15 17.44 -28.88
N PHE A 33 22.33 17.65 -28.31
CA PHE A 33 23.48 18.12 -29.04
C PHE A 33 23.90 17.13 -30.14
N GLY A 34 24.00 15.83 -29.83
CA GLY A 34 24.33 14.80 -30.82
C GLY A 34 23.32 14.73 -31.97
N ILE A 35 22.01 14.80 -31.65
CA ILE A 35 20.95 14.86 -32.67
C ILE A 35 21.04 16.16 -33.48
N GLY A 36 21.33 17.28 -32.85
CA GLY A 36 21.52 18.57 -33.50
C GLY A 36 22.68 18.55 -34.55
N VAL A 37 23.80 17.93 -34.21
CA VAL A 37 24.91 17.69 -35.14
C VAL A 37 24.48 16.80 -36.32
N LEU A 38 23.62 15.81 -36.07
CA LEU A 38 23.08 14.97 -37.14
C LEU A 38 22.16 15.79 -38.07
N PHE A 39 21.27 16.62 -37.50
CA PHE A 39 20.39 17.50 -38.26
C PHE A 39 21.21 18.49 -39.13
N GLN A 40 22.31 19.00 -38.61
CA GLN A 40 23.24 19.85 -39.37
C GLN A 40 23.83 19.12 -40.58
N LYS A 41 24.17 17.83 -40.46
CA LYS A 41 24.73 17.02 -41.57
C LYS A 41 23.72 16.70 -42.67
N ILE A 42 22.44 16.64 -42.36
CA ILE A 42 21.34 16.34 -43.29
C ILE A 42 20.59 17.60 -43.74
N ASP A 43 21.15 18.78 -43.45
CA ASP A 43 20.67 20.11 -43.90
C ASP A 43 19.28 20.49 -43.34
N VAL A 44 18.95 20.03 -42.12
CA VAL A 44 17.68 20.32 -41.42
C VAL A 44 17.93 21.30 -40.27
N TRP A 45 18.34 22.50 -40.56
CA TRP A 45 18.74 23.49 -39.54
C TRP A 45 17.62 24.08 -38.73
N GLU A 46 16.45 24.29 -39.35
CA GLU A 46 15.31 24.94 -38.72
C GLU A 46 14.77 24.18 -37.49
N GLN A 47 14.98 22.85 -37.41
CA GLN A 47 14.45 22.00 -36.36
C GLN A 47 15.36 21.95 -35.13
N ILE A 48 16.59 22.47 -35.19
CA ILE A 48 17.54 22.41 -34.06
C ILE A 48 16.99 23.18 -32.84
N THR A 49 16.45 24.39 -33.07
CA THR A 49 15.84 25.18 -32.00
C THR A 49 14.67 24.47 -31.36
N THR A 50 13.82 23.84 -32.17
CA THR A 50 12.67 23.05 -31.68
C THR A 50 13.10 21.84 -30.85
N LEU A 51 14.17 21.15 -31.27
CA LEU A 51 14.76 20.02 -30.55
C LEU A 51 15.23 20.42 -29.15
N PHE A 52 15.96 21.54 -29.04
CA PHE A 52 16.43 22.05 -27.75
C PHE A 52 15.29 22.57 -26.89
N ALA A 53 14.26 23.21 -27.45
CA ALA A 53 13.06 23.60 -26.72
C ALA A 53 12.31 22.38 -26.12
N PHE A 54 12.20 21.29 -26.91
CA PHE A 54 11.64 20.03 -26.43
C PHE A 54 12.48 19.40 -25.31
N SER A 55 13.82 19.50 -25.43
CA SER A 55 14.73 19.00 -24.40
C SER A 55 14.59 19.74 -23.06
N VAL A 56 14.48 21.08 -23.14
CA VAL A 56 14.20 21.92 -21.95
C VAL A 56 12.86 21.57 -21.31
N PHE A 57 11.84 21.36 -22.15
CA PHE A 57 10.53 20.89 -21.67
C PHE A 57 10.66 19.54 -20.94
N LEU A 58 11.37 18.59 -21.52
CA LEU A 58 11.56 17.24 -20.97
C LEU A 58 12.35 17.27 -19.65
N ILE A 59 13.41 18.08 -19.57
CA ILE A 59 14.17 18.31 -18.35
C ILE A 59 13.26 18.89 -17.25
N SER A 60 12.48 19.93 -17.58
CA SER A 60 11.55 20.56 -16.64
C SER A 60 10.45 19.62 -16.14
N LEU A 61 10.06 18.63 -16.96
CA LEU A 61 9.05 17.62 -16.60
C LEU A 61 9.61 16.56 -15.64
N ILE A 62 10.84 16.08 -15.90
CA ILE A 62 11.44 14.94 -15.17
C ILE A 62 12.10 15.39 -13.86
N THR A 63 12.80 16.53 -13.87
CA THR A 63 13.55 17.04 -12.71
C THR A 63 12.63 17.75 -11.71
N ASP A 64 13.10 17.87 -10.47
CA ASP A 64 12.36 18.58 -9.42
C ASP A 64 12.86 20.02 -9.24
N GLY A 65 11.94 20.97 -9.45
CA GLY A 65 12.15 22.39 -9.20
C GLY A 65 12.47 23.20 -10.47
N TYR A 66 12.41 24.52 -10.32
CA TYR A 66 12.55 25.46 -11.44
C TYR A 66 13.98 25.59 -11.96
N LEU A 67 14.99 25.31 -11.11
CA LEU A 67 16.39 25.61 -11.40
C LEU A 67 16.93 24.83 -12.60
N TYR A 68 16.63 23.54 -12.69
CA TYR A 68 17.13 22.70 -13.79
C TYR A 68 16.57 23.12 -15.14
N GLY A 69 15.28 23.45 -15.19
CA GLY A 69 14.63 23.96 -16.41
C GLY A 69 15.22 25.31 -16.86
N ILE A 70 15.42 26.25 -15.95
CA ILE A 70 15.98 27.58 -16.26
C ILE A 70 17.43 27.44 -16.71
N ILE A 71 18.26 26.68 -15.98
CA ILE A 71 19.66 26.47 -16.33
C ILE A 71 19.78 25.78 -17.70
N SER A 72 18.97 24.74 -17.96
CA SER A 72 18.98 24.05 -19.25
C SER A 72 18.52 24.95 -20.37
N ALA A 73 17.56 25.86 -20.19
CA ALA A 73 17.14 26.85 -21.18
C ALA A 73 18.26 27.81 -21.53
N ILE A 74 18.93 28.35 -20.52
CA ILE A 74 20.07 29.26 -20.71
C ILE A 74 21.21 28.54 -21.49
N LEU A 75 21.59 27.33 -21.03
CA LEU A 75 22.61 26.52 -21.67
C LEU A 75 22.24 26.18 -23.13
N SER A 76 20.99 25.85 -23.39
CA SER A 76 20.50 25.54 -24.74
C SER A 76 20.67 26.74 -25.69
N VAL A 77 20.35 27.96 -25.22
CA VAL A 77 20.54 29.19 -26.01
C VAL A 77 22.01 29.39 -26.36
N PHE A 78 22.92 29.23 -25.37
CA PHE A 78 24.36 29.33 -25.63
C PHE A 78 24.86 28.26 -26.60
N ILE A 79 24.44 27.02 -26.44
CA ILE A 79 24.83 25.89 -27.31
C ILE A 79 24.36 26.16 -28.75
N ILE A 80 23.12 26.58 -28.96
CA ILE A 80 22.55 26.85 -30.28
C ILE A 80 23.30 28.00 -30.94
N ASN A 81 23.46 29.12 -30.22
CA ASN A 81 24.11 30.31 -30.77
C ASN A 81 25.57 30.02 -31.14
N TYR A 82 26.34 29.40 -30.28
CA TYR A 82 27.75 29.12 -30.50
C TYR A 82 28.02 28.05 -31.55
N THR A 83 27.22 26.98 -31.59
CA THR A 83 27.55 25.79 -32.42
C THR A 83 26.76 25.73 -33.72
N PHE A 84 25.49 26.20 -33.70
CA PHE A 84 24.57 25.98 -34.82
C PHE A 84 24.14 27.26 -35.56
N THR A 85 24.56 28.45 -35.08
CA THR A 85 24.23 29.72 -35.77
C THR A 85 25.45 30.28 -36.48
N TYR A 86 25.26 30.81 -37.70
CA TYR A 86 26.34 31.46 -38.44
C TYR A 86 26.55 32.90 -37.92
N PRO A 87 27.81 33.42 -37.74
CA PRO A 87 29.07 32.72 -37.90
C PRO A 87 29.35 31.70 -36.81
N TYR A 88 29.75 30.46 -37.20
CA TYR A 88 29.99 29.37 -36.25
C TYR A 88 31.15 29.68 -35.31
N PHE A 89 31.03 29.22 -34.07
CA PHE A 89 32.01 29.40 -33.00
C PHE A 89 32.25 30.88 -32.59
N ASP A 90 31.28 31.74 -32.94
CA ASP A 90 31.21 33.12 -32.46
C ASP A 90 29.89 33.35 -31.70
N MET A 91 29.90 34.19 -30.66
CA MET A 91 28.72 34.54 -29.90
C MET A 91 28.09 35.82 -30.43
N ASP A 92 27.31 35.70 -31.47
CA ASP A 92 26.56 36.82 -32.01
C ASP A 92 25.09 36.81 -31.53
N PHE A 93 24.79 37.68 -30.60
CA PHE A 93 23.43 37.93 -30.11
C PHE A 93 22.77 39.13 -30.84
N SER A 94 23.36 39.64 -31.89
CA SER A 94 22.81 40.77 -32.64
C SER A 94 21.62 40.33 -33.52
N THR A 95 21.49 39.06 -33.84
CA THR A 95 20.38 38.52 -34.61
C THR A 95 19.11 38.46 -33.78
N SER A 96 18.07 39.16 -34.19
CA SER A 96 16.75 39.18 -33.51
C SER A 96 16.16 37.77 -33.30
N SER A 97 16.49 36.83 -34.19
CA SER A 97 16.04 35.43 -34.09
C SER A 97 16.60 34.71 -32.88
N SER A 98 17.87 34.89 -32.53
CA SER A 98 18.52 34.24 -31.38
C SER A 98 17.95 34.74 -30.05
N ILE A 99 17.69 36.03 -29.96
CA ILE A 99 17.07 36.65 -28.75
C ILE A 99 15.64 36.15 -28.56
N ILE A 100 14.84 36.14 -29.64
CA ILE A 100 13.45 35.68 -29.60
C ILE A 100 13.38 34.21 -29.18
N SER A 101 14.20 33.35 -29.77
CA SER A 101 14.28 31.93 -29.43
C SER A 101 14.64 31.71 -27.95
N GLY A 102 15.61 32.48 -27.44
CA GLY A 102 15.99 32.45 -26.02
C GLY A 102 14.87 32.84 -25.08
N ILE A 103 14.14 33.90 -25.40
CA ILE A 103 12.97 34.35 -24.61
C ILE A 103 11.86 33.28 -24.61
N ILE A 104 11.57 32.72 -25.78
CA ILE A 104 10.56 31.66 -25.91
C ILE A 104 10.93 30.43 -25.06
N MET A 105 12.20 29.99 -25.14
CA MET A 105 12.68 28.85 -24.32
C MET A 105 12.59 29.12 -22.82
N LEU A 106 12.95 30.33 -22.39
CA LEU A 106 12.80 30.72 -20.97
C LEU A 106 11.35 30.72 -20.53
N ILE A 107 10.43 31.27 -21.32
CA ILE A 107 9.00 31.29 -21.02
C ILE A 107 8.46 29.86 -20.91
N ILE A 108 8.79 29.01 -21.91
CA ILE A 108 8.37 27.59 -21.88
C ILE A 108 8.90 26.89 -20.63
N SER A 109 10.19 27.09 -20.31
CA SER A 109 10.81 26.49 -19.11
C SER A 109 10.11 26.91 -17.82
N ILE A 110 9.87 28.22 -17.65
CA ILE A 110 9.20 28.75 -16.44
C ILE A 110 7.78 28.21 -16.34
N LEU A 111 7.00 28.28 -17.43
CA LEU A 111 5.61 27.80 -17.43
C LEU A 111 5.52 26.30 -17.16
N THR A 112 6.37 25.49 -17.79
CA THR A 112 6.39 24.03 -17.60
C THR A 112 6.80 23.66 -16.17
N SER A 113 7.85 24.29 -15.65
CA SER A 113 8.29 24.06 -14.27
C SER A 113 7.23 24.47 -13.25
N ALA A 114 6.57 25.62 -13.47
CA ALA A 114 5.49 26.08 -12.59
C ALA A 114 4.30 25.10 -12.61
N PHE A 115 3.89 24.68 -13.81
CA PHE A 115 2.79 23.72 -13.98
C PHE A 115 3.11 22.36 -13.36
N THR A 116 4.29 21.81 -13.63
CA THR A 116 4.73 20.51 -13.09
C THR A 116 4.81 20.55 -11.57
N THR A 117 5.35 21.62 -10.99
CA THR A 117 5.43 21.77 -9.52
C THR A 117 4.03 21.82 -8.90
N LYS A 118 3.11 22.61 -9.46
CA LYS A 118 1.72 22.67 -9.01
C LYS A 118 1.02 21.32 -9.14
N MET A 119 1.21 20.60 -10.25
CA MET A 119 0.62 19.28 -10.45
C MET A 119 1.11 18.27 -9.42
N LYS A 120 2.40 18.24 -9.12
CA LYS A 120 3.00 17.37 -8.09
C LYS A 120 2.45 17.71 -6.69
N GLU A 121 2.33 18.99 -6.36
CA GLU A 121 1.76 19.45 -5.10
C GLU A 121 0.28 19.05 -4.98
N TRP A 122 -0.48 19.23 -6.05
CA TRP A 122 -1.90 18.88 -6.10
C TRP A 122 -2.12 17.36 -5.94
N GLN A 123 -1.30 16.54 -6.60
CA GLN A 123 -1.31 15.08 -6.45
C GLN A 123 -0.98 14.66 -5.02
N ARG A 124 0.01 15.33 -4.39
CA ARG A 124 0.36 15.07 -3.00
C ARG A 124 -0.78 15.43 -2.05
N LEU A 125 -1.35 16.61 -2.16
CA LEU A 125 -2.48 17.05 -1.35
C LEU A 125 -3.71 16.15 -1.54
N LYS A 126 -3.97 15.73 -2.78
CA LYS A 126 -5.04 14.77 -3.08
C LYS A 126 -4.81 13.42 -2.38
N ALA A 127 -3.60 12.88 -2.46
CA ALA A 127 -3.25 11.62 -1.80
C ALA A 127 -3.33 11.74 -0.26
N GLU A 128 -2.89 12.87 0.32
CA GLU A 128 -3.03 13.15 1.74
C GLU A 128 -4.51 13.27 2.14
N GLY A 129 -5.33 13.96 1.34
CA GLY A 129 -6.77 14.09 1.56
C GLY A 129 -7.54 12.77 1.46
N GLU A 130 -7.19 11.91 0.50
CA GLU A 130 -7.75 10.57 0.38
C GLU A 130 -7.39 9.69 1.60
N LYS A 131 -6.15 9.79 2.08
CA LYS A 131 -5.70 9.08 3.29
C LYS A 131 -6.48 9.53 4.53
N GLU A 132 -6.65 10.84 4.75
CA GLU A 132 -7.42 11.37 5.88
C GLU A 132 -8.90 11.01 5.79
N ARG A 133 -9.48 11.03 4.59
CA ARG A 133 -10.87 10.60 4.35
C ARG A 133 -11.06 9.11 4.66
N MET A 134 -10.13 8.27 4.21
CA MET A 134 -10.14 6.83 4.52
C MET A 134 -10.06 6.60 6.03
N ARG A 135 -9.18 7.33 6.74
CA ARG A 135 -9.05 7.27 8.19
C ARG A 135 -10.34 7.68 8.92
N ALA A 136 -10.96 8.77 8.48
CA ALA A 136 -12.22 9.24 9.05
C ALA A 136 -13.37 8.24 8.84
N ASN A 137 -13.47 7.63 7.65
CA ASN A 137 -14.46 6.61 7.35
C ASN A 137 -14.24 5.35 8.20
N LEU A 138 -12.99 4.92 8.35
CA LEU A 138 -12.63 3.79 9.19
C LEU A 138 -13.01 4.03 10.66
N LEU A 139 -12.72 5.21 11.21
CA LEU A 139 -13.13 5.55 12.58
C LEU A 139 -14.64 5.59 12.75
N ARG A 140 -15.39 6.06 11.74
CA ARG A 140 -16.86 6.08 11.77
C ARG A 140 -17.42 4.66 11.76
N ALA A 141 -16.92 3.79 10.87
CA ALA A 141 -17.30 2.39 10.78
C ALA A 141 -17.01 1.65 12.10
N VAL A 142 -15.79 1.80 12.63
CA VAL A 142 -15.40 1.24 13.92
C VAL A 142 -16.33 1.68 15.04
N SER A 143 -16.66 2.98 15.10
CA SER A 143 -17.54 3.52 16.14
C SER A 143 -18.95 2.95 16.05
N HIS A 144 -19.47 2.75 14.83
CA HIS A 144 -20.76 2.12 14.58
C HIS A 144 -20.76 0.66 15.04
N ASP A 145 -19.76 -0.10 14.62
CA ASP A 145 -19.67 -1.54 14.87
C ASP A 145 -19.38 -1.86 16.35
N LEU A 146 -18.67 -0.98 17.06
CA LEU A 146 -18.50 -1.09 18.51
C LEU A 146 -19.79 -0.81 19.28
N ARG A 147 -20.64 0.11 18.81
CA ARG A 147 -21.86 0.52 19.51
C ARG A 147 -22.86 -0.62 19.60
N THR A 148 -23.04 -1.41 18.55
CA THR A 148 -24.04 -2.48 18.48
C THR A 148 -23.83 -3.54 19.56
N PRO A 149 -22.68 -4.25 19.67
CA PRO A 149 -22.46 -5.24 20.73
C PRO A 149 -22.46 -4.60 22.12
N LEU A 150 -21.96 -3.38 22.25
CA LEU A 150 -22.00 -2.67 23.54
C LEU A 150 -23.44 -2.43 24.01
N THR A 151 -24.34 -2.09 23.08
CA THR A 151 -25.77 -1.92 23.38
C THR A 151 -26.42 -3.24 23.75
N THR A 152 -26.07 -4.35 23.08
CA THR A 152 -26.57 -5.70 23.40
C THR A 152 -26.10 -6.15 24.78
N ILE A 153 -24.80 -6.00 25.08
CA ILE A 153 -24.21 -6.30 26.40
C ILE A 153 -24.92 -5.50 27.49
N TYR A 154 -25.08 -4.18 27.28
CA TYR A 154 -25.76 -3.31 28.23
C TYR A 154 -27.24 -3.72 28.44
N GLY A 155 -27.96 -4.00 27.35
CA GLY A 155 -29.37 -4.40 27.40
C GLY A 155 -29.56 -5.75 28.11
N ALA A 156 -28.73 -6.76 27.77
CA ALA A 156 -28.80 -8.08 28.41
C ALA A 156 -28.44 -8.01 29.91
N SER A 157 -27.36 -7.29 30.25
CA SER A 157 -26.98 -7.11 31.67
C SER A 157 -28.03 -6.34 32.47
N SER A 158 -28.60 -5.26 31.90
CA SER A 158 -29.68 -4.49 32.51
C SER A 158 -30.94 -5.33 32.74
N SER A 159 -31.28 -6.17 31.74
CA SER A 159 -32.43 -7.10 31.85
C SER A 159 -32.22 -8.14 32.92
N ILE A 160 -31.02 -8.70 33.05
CA ILE A 160 -30.69 -9.65 34.15
C ILE A 160 -30.84 -8.94 35.50
N VAL A 161 -30.30 -7.75 35.67
CA VAL A 161 -30.35 -7.01 36.95
C VAL A 161 -31.79 -6.63 37.31
N ALA A 162 -32.58 -6.12 36.35
CA ALA A 162 -33.91 -5.61 36.61
C ALA A 162 -34.97 -6.73 36.83
N ASN A 163 -34.75 -7.91 36.23
CA ASN A 163 -35.74 -8.99 36.21
C ASN A 163 -35.19 -10.30 36.76
N TYR A 164 -34.18 -10.28 37.64
CA TYR A 164 -33.47 -11.47 38.10
C TYR A 164 -34.40 -12.59 38.56
N ASP A 165 -35.38 -12.26 39.40
CA ASP A 165 -36.35 -13.23 39.99
C ASP A 165 -37.41 -13.73 38.99
N LYS A 166 -37.60 -13.02 37.87
CA LYS A 166 -38.57 -13.36 36.83
C LYS A 166 -37.99 -14.18 35.68
N LEU A 167 -36.67 -14.17 35.53
CA LEU A 167 -35.97 -14.90 34.49
C LEU A 167 -35.70 -16.34 34.93
N SER A 168 -35.95 -17.29 34.05
CA SER A 168 -35.52 -18.68 34.26
C SER A 168 -34.00 -18.80 34.16
N ASP A 169 -33.42 -19.87 34.75
CA ASP A 169 -31.98 -20.14 34.66
C ASP A 169 -31.50 -20.27 33.21
N ALA A 170 -32.32 -20.88 32.34
CA ALA A 170 -32.04 -20.97 30.92
C ALA A 170 -31.94 -19.59 30.25
N GLN A 171 -32.85 -18.66 30.57
CA GLN A 171 -32.81 -17.28 30.04
C GLN A 171 -31.60 -16.50 30.54
N ARG A 172 -31.27 -16.66 31.84
CA ARG A 172 -30.06 -16.03 32.42
C ARG A 172 -28.79 -16.54 31.75
N LEU A 173 -28.71 -17.87 31.55
CA LEU A 173 -27.57 -18.51 30.90
C LEU A 173 -27.44 -18.04 29.42
N GLN A 174 -28.56 -17.96 28.70
CA GLN A 174 -28.57 -17.46 27.33
C GLN A 174 -28.11 -16.00 27.23
N MET A 175 -28.61 -15.13 28.13
CA MET A 175 -28.18 -13.71 28.16
C MET A 175 -26.71 -13.56 28.53
N ALA A 176 -26.24 -14.33 29.53
CA ALA A 176 -24.82 -14.35 29.93
C ALA A 176 -23.93 -14.87 28.80
N GLY A 177 -24.38 -15.86 28.05
CA GLY A 177 -23.70 -16.36 26.83
C GLY A 177 -23.55 -15.26 25.76
N GLY A 178 -24.63 -14.56 25.46
CA GLY A 178 -24.58 -13.44 24.51
C GLY A 178 -23.66 -12.29 24.95
N ILE A 179 -23.67 -11.94 26.25
CA ILE A 179 -22.72 -10.95 26.81
C ILE A 179 -21.27 -11.40 26.58
N LYS A 180 -20.98 -12.69 26.85
CA LYS A 180 -19.64 -13.24 26.66
C LYS A 180 -19.22 -13.19 25.20
N GLU A 181 -20.06 -13.64 24.28
CA GLU A 181 -19.78 -13.64 22.84
C GLU A 181 -19.52 -12.22 22.29
N ASP A 182 -20.38 -11.25 22.63
CA ASP A 182 -20.23 -9.86 22.22
C ASP A 182 -18.96 -9.22 22.84
N SER A 183 -18.60 -9.58 24.07
CA SER A 183 -17.37 -9.11 24.73
C SER A 183 -16.12 -9.68 24.06
N GLU A 184 -16.09 -10.96 23.72
CA GLU A 184 -15.00 -11.58 22.98
C GLU A 184 -14.84 -10.97 21.59
N TRP A 185 -15.95 -10.64 20.93
CA TRP A 185 -15.94 -9.93 19.65
C TRP A 185 -15.32 -8.52 19.77
N LEU A 186 -15.68 -7.75 20.81
CA LEU A 186 -15.12 -6.43 21.07
C LEU A 186 -13.60 -6.48 21.31
N ILE A 187 -13.12 -7.47 22.05
CA ILE A 187 -11.68 -7.66 22.29
C ILE A 187 -10.95 -7.85 20.96
N ARG A 188 -11.46 -8.73 20.08
CA ARG A 188 -10.88 -8.95 18.75
C ARG A 188 -10.84 -7.68 17.90
N MET A 189 -11.93 -6.92 17.92
CA MET A 189 -12.02 -5.68 17.15
C MET A 189 -10.99 -4.65 17.61
N VAL A 190 -10.78 -4.52 18.93
CA VAL A 190 -9.75 -3.63 19.49
C VAL A 190 -8.35 -4.11 19.11
N GLU A 191 -8.04 -5.40 19.15
CA GLU A 191 -6.76 -5.96 18.72
C GLU A 191 -6.49 -5.67 17.25
N ASN A 192 -7.49 -5.85 16.38
CA ASN A 192 -7.40 -5.52 14.96
C ASN A 192 -7.13 -4.02 14.73
N LEU A 193 -7.81 -3.14 15.46
CA LEU A 193 -7.64 -1.69 15.37
C LEU A 193 -6.24 -1.25 15.83
N LEU A 194 -5.74 -1.83 16.92
CA LEU A 194 -4.38 -1.57 17.41
C LEU A 194 -3.33 -1.99 16.39
N SER A 195 -3.53 -3.08 15.67
CA SER A 195 -2.62 -3.55 14.62
C SER A 195 -2.57 -2.57 13.44
N ILE A 196 -3.72 -2.04 12.99
CA ILE A 196 -3.77 -1.00 11.95
C ILE A 196 -3.04 0.27 12.41
N THR A 197 -3.33 0.75 13.62
CA THR A 197 -2.75 2.01 14.12
C THR A 197 -1.24 1.91 14.34
N ARG A 198 -0.73 0.75 14.67
CA ARG A 198 0.71 0.47 14.76
C ARG A 198 1.40 0.61 13.40
N ILE A 199 0.79 0.08 12.33
CA ILE A 199 1.35 0.09 10.98
C ILE A 199 1.23 1.49 10.34
N ASP A 200 0.10 2.17 10.49
CA ASP A 200 -0.22 3.42 9.78
C ASP A 200 0.50 4.66 10.35
N SER A 201 0.89 4.63 11.62
CA SER A 201 1.57 5.75 12.29
C SER A 201 3.00 5.99 11.79
N GLY A 202 3.57 5.12 10.94
CA GLY A 202 4.97 5.21 10.48
C GLY A 202 6.00 5.20 11.62
N LYS A 203 5.54 5.08 12.88
CA LYS A 203 6.39 5.13 14.10
C LYS A 203 6.81 3.75 14.57
N VAL A 204 6.15 2.69 14.13
CA VAL A 204 6.54 1.32 14.46
C VAL A 204 7.23 0.73 13.24
N LYS A 205 8.55 0.59 13.30
CA LYS A 205 9.29 -0.24 12.37
C LYS A 205 8.77 -1.66 12.51
N LEU A 206 8.29 -2.22 11.40
CA LEU A 206 8.01 -3.64 11.30
C LEU A 206 9.27 -4.40 11.69
N ILE A 207 9.20 -5.21 12.75
CA ILE A 207 10.36 -5.98 13.20
C ILE A 207 10.31 -7.32 12.49
N LYS A 208 10.88 -7.37 11.28
CA LYS A 208 11.03 -8.61 10.57
C LYS A 208 12.19 -9.40 11.16
N THR A 209 11.93 -10.56 11.70
CA THR A 209 12.92 -11.53 12.13
C THR A 209 12.77 -12.80 11.32
N PRO A 210 13.85 -13.53 11.00
CA PRO A 210 13.75 -14.84 10.36
C PRO A 210 13.01 -15.79 11.29
N ILE A 211 11.82 -16.25 10.89
CA ILE A 211 10.97 -17.17 11.64
C ILE A 211 10.87 -18.49 10.90
N LEU A 212 10.95 -19.58 11.62
CA LEU A 212 10.72 -20.92 11.08
C LEU A 212 9.24 -21.08 10.72
N LEU A 213 8.95 -21.56 9.51
CA LEU A 213 7.58 -21.78 9.05
C LEU A 213 6.79 -22.69 10.00
N ASP A 214 7.42 -23.79 10.44
CA ASP A 214 6.78 -24.78 11.32
C ASP A 214 6.37 -24.15 12.66
N GLU A 215 7.24 -23.34 13.27
CA GLU A 215 6.92 -22.64 14.54
C GLU A 215 5.73 -21.67 14.38
N LEU A 216 5.66 -20.96 13.25
CA LEU A 216 4.53 -20.10 12.95
C LEU A 216 3.24 -20.91 12.86
N ILE A 217 3.25 -21.99 12.08
CA ILE A 217 2.06 -22.82 11.84
C ILE A 217 1.58 -23.47 13.15
N ASP A 218 2.50 -24.01 13.96
CA ASP A 218 2.18 -24.60 15.25
C ASP A 218 1.54 -23.57 16.20
N SER A 219 2.07 -22.35 16.26
CA SER A 219 1.49 -21.27 17.07
C SER A 219 0.09 -20.91 16.61
N VAL A 220 -0.13 -20.75 15.28
CA VAL A 220 -1.45 -20.51 14.69
C VAL A 220 -2.43 -21.61 15.05
N LEU A 221 -2.05 -22.89 14.86
CA LEU A 221 -2.92 -24.02 15.12
C LEU A 221 -3.29 -24.14 16.60
N MET A 222 -2.34 -23.89 17.49
CA MET A 222 -2.59 -23.90 18.93
C MET A 222 -3.64 -22.85 19.31
N LYS A 223 -3.50 -21.61 18.79
CA LYS A 223 -4.46 -20.53 19.06
C LYS A 223 -5.83 -20.82 18.45
N PHE A 224 -5.86 -21.30 17.20
CA PHE A 224 -7.09 -21.63 16.50
C PHE A 224 -7.86 -22.77 17.19
N LYS A 225 -7.17 -23.87 17.53
CA LYS A 225 -7.78 -25.03 18.18
C LYS A 225 -8.30 -24.73 19.61
N LYS A 226 -7.60 -23.86 20.35
CA LYS A 226 -8.08 -23.40 21.67
C LYS A 226 -9.45 -22.73 21.58
N ARG A 227 -9.73 -22.06 20.46
CA ARG A 227 -10.95 -21.30 20.25
C ARG A 227 -12.04 -22.09 19.55
N TYR A 228 -11.64 -22.94 18.61
CA TYR A 228 -12.52 -23.79 17.81
C TYR A 228 -12.12 -25.27 17.96
N PRO A 229 -12.39 -25.89 19.12
CA PRO A 229 -11.93 -27.26 19.42
C PRO A 229 -12.44 -28.31 18.44
N GLU A 230 -13.66 -28.10 17.90
CA GLU A 230 -14.32 -29.01 16.97
C GLU A 230 -13.83 -28.88 15.53
N GLN A 231 -13.11 -27.80 15.21
CA GLN A 231 -12.64 -27.54 13.86
C GLN A 231 -11.25 -28.12 13.64
N THR A 232 -11.06 -28.76 12.47
CA THR A 232 -9.77 -29.31 12.06
C THR A 232 -9.27 -28.60 10.81
N VAL A 233 -7.96 -28.26 10.79
CA VAL A 233 -7.30 -27.64 9.66
C VAL A 233 -6.33 -28.68 9.08
N SER A 234 -6.48 -29.03 7.80
CA SER A 234 -5.52 -29.85 7.08
C SER A 234 -4.31 -29.02 6.70
N ILE A 235 -3.11 -29.46 7.05
CA ILE A 235 -1.87 -28.73 6.81
C ILE A 235 -1.07 -29.44 5.70
N ASP A 236 -0.61 -28.66 4.73
CA ASP A 236 0.27 -29.09 3.64
C ASP A 236 1.43 -28.08 3.52
N ILE A 237 2.55 -28.38 4.15
CA ILE A 237 3.75 -27.53 4.15
C ILE A 237 4.95 -28.33 3.63
N PRO A 238 5.97 -27.67 3.02
CA PRO A 238 7.18 -28.34 2.59
C PRO A 238 7.94 -28.98 3.76
N ASN A 239 8.58 -30.12 3.50
CA ASN A 239 9.43 -30.78 4.50
C ASN A 239 10.77 -30.07 4.72
N ASP A 240 11.11 -29.10 3.88
CA ASP A 240 12.34 -28.33 3.97
C ASP A 240 12.23 -27.27 5.07
N VAL A 241 13.33 -26.99 5.74
CA VAL A 241 13.43 -25.91 6.74
C VAL A 241 13.35 -24.56 6.02
N ILE A 242 12.22 -23.88 6.16
CA ILE A 242 12.00 -22.58 5.54
C ILE A 242 11.97 -21.50 6.61
N MET A 243 12.88 -20.53 6.46
CA MET A 243 12.90 -19.31 7.28
C MET A 243 12.38 -18.13 6.48
N ILE A 244 11.40 -17.41 7.05
CA ILE A 244 10.79 -16.28 6.38
C ILE A 244 10.95 -15.03 7.26
N PRO A 245 11.54 -13.93 6.73
CA PRO A 245 11.65 -12.66 7.47
C PRO A 245 10.27 -12.03 7.65
N MET A 246 9.73 -12.08 8.87
CA MET A 246 8.41 -11.54 9.17
C MET A 246 8.28 -11.06 10.61
N ASP A 247 7.26 -10.26 10.88
CA ASP A 247 6.73 -10.05 12.22
C ASP A 247 5.75 -11.18 12.53
N ALA A 248 6.20 -12.15 13.34
CA ALA A 248 5.45 -13.36 13.62
C ALA A 248 4.05 -13.10 14.17
N ILE A 249 3.92 -12.10 15.07
CA ILE A 249 2.64 -11.76 15.72
C ILE A 249 1.62 -11.27 14.67
N LEU A 250 2.07 -10.42 13.74
CA LEU A 250 1.20 -9.87 12.72
C LEU A 250 0.81 -10.92 11.67
N ILE A 251 1.75 -11.76 11.24
CA ILE A 251 1.44 -12.81 10.26
C ILE A 251 0.56 -13.90 10.87
N GLU A 252 0.81 -14.27 12.11
CA GLU A 252 -0.08 -15.16 12.86
C GLU A 252 -1.52 -14.60 12.90
N GLN A 253 -1.67 -13.30 13.18
CA GLN A 253 -2.97 -12.63 13.17
C GLN A 253 -3.65 -12.70 11.80
N VAL A 254 -2.90 -12.55 10.70
CA VAL A 254 -3.44 -12.71 9.33
C VAL A 254 -4.01 -14.10 9.12
N ILE A 255 -3.24 -15.14 9.45
CA ILE A 255 -3.66 -16.53 9.23
C ILE A 255 -4.88 -16.85 10.09
N VAL A 256 -4.86 -16.50 11.39
CA VAL A 256 -5.99 -16.71 12.30
C VAL A 256 -7.24 -15.97 11.81
N ASN A 257 -7.13 -14.70 11.39
CA ASN A 257 -8.28 -13.96 10.86
C ASN A 257 -8.90 -14.62 9.63
N ILE A 258 -8.09 -15.17 8.72
CA ILE A 258 -8.61 -15.85 7.52
C ILE A 258 -9.26 -17.18 7.90
N LEU A 259 -8.67 -17.96 8.82
CA LEU A 259 -9.26 -19.20 9.33
C LEU A 259 -10.59 -18.95 10.06
N GLU A 260 -10.65 -17.93 10.91
CA GLU A 260 -11.89 -17.52 11.60
C GLU A 260 -12.96 -17.04 10.62
N ASN A 261 -12.55 -16.34 9.54
CA ASN A 261 -13.47 -15.92 8.51
C ASN A 261 -14.16 -17.11 7.82
N ALA A 262 -13.44 -18.21 7.58
CA ALA A 262 -14.02 -19.45 7.07
C ALA A 262 -15.04 -20.04 8.07
N VAL A 263 -14.73 -20.10 9.38
CA VAL A 263 -15.65 -20.62 10.40
C VAL A 263 -16.94 -19.80 10.46
N HIS A 264 -16.86 -18.48 10.31
CA HIS A 264 -18.03 -17.61 10.48
C HIS A 264 -18.87 -17.41 9.20
N HIS A 265 -18.27 -17.56 8.02
CA HIS A 265 -18.91 -17.17 6.76
C HIS A 265 -19.03 -18.28 5.72
N ALA A 266 -18.31 -19.38 5.88
CA ALA A 266 -18.37 -20.48 4.92
C ALA A 266 -19.66 -21.34 5.01
N GLY A 267 -20.50 -21.11 6.03
CA GLY A 267 -21.70 -21.92 6.25
C GLY A 267 -21.36 -23.34 6.70
N ASP A 268 -22.05 -24.34 6.14
CA ASP A 268 -21.86 -25.76 6.47
C ASP A 268 -20.60 -26.34 5.81
N PHE A 269 -19.42 -25.75 6.08
CA PHE A 269 -18.17 -26.30 5.58
C PHE A 269 -17.70 -27.50 6.39
N THR A 270 -17.02 -28.44 5.73
CA THR A 270 -16.49 -29.66 6.35
C THR A 270 -14.97 -29.77 6.23
N LYS A 271 -14.35 -28.93 5.39
CA LYS A 271 -12.92 -28.98 5.13
C LYS A 271 -12.32 -27.58 5.17
N LEU A 272 -11.29 -27.42 5.98
CA LEU A 272 -10.47 -26.23 6.06
C LEU A 272 -9.00 -26.65 5.87
N SER A 273 -8.28 -26.02 4.97
CA SER A 273 -6.89 -26.37 4.67
C SER A 273 -6.01 -25.14 4.64
N LEU A 274 -4.79 -25.30 5.12
CA LEU A 274 -3.71 -24.35 5.02
C LEU A 274 -2.55 -25.01 4.29
N LYS A 275 -2.22 -24.48 3.12
CA LYS A 275 -1.10 -24.95 2.30
C LYS A 275 -0.06 -23.85 2.20
N VAL A 276 1.21 -24.21 2.34
CA VAL A 276 2.32 -23.28 2.09
C VAL A 276 3.28 -23.93 1.08
N PHE A 277 3.73 -23.14 0.12
CA PHE A 277 4.73 -23.56 -0.87
C PHE A 277 5.56 -22.35 -1.30
N THR A 278 6.73 -22.61 -1.88
CA THR A 278 7.67 -21.57 -2.31
C THR A 278 7.80 -21.53 -3.82
N ILE A 279 7.73 -20.35 -4.42
CA ILE A 279 7.99 -20.08 -5.84
C ILE A 279 8.81 -18.78 -5.92
N ASP A 280 9.92 -18.80 -6.65
CA ASP A 280 10.73 -17.62 -6.97
C ASP A 280 11.03 -16.72 -5.76
N LYS A 281 11.55 -17.28 -4.68
CA LYS A 281 11.87 -16.57 -3.43
C LYS A 281 10.66 -15.97 -2.70
N LYS A 282 9.46 -16.43 -3.00
CA LYS A 282 8.24 -16.09 -2.29
C LYS A 282 7.63 -17.32 -1.63
N ALA A 283 7.30 -17.21 -0.37
CA ALA A 283 6.42 -18.14 0.31
C ALA A 283 4.97 -17.75 0.03
N ILE A 284 4.19 -18.70 -0.47
CA ILE A 284 2.77 -18.53 -0.79
C ILE A 284 1.98 -19.31 0.23
N PHE A 285 1.15 -18.61 0.96
CA PHE A 285 0.19 -19.17 1.92
C PHE A 285 -1.17 -19.23 1.26
N GLU A 286 -1.77 -20.41 1.20
CA GLU A 286 -3.09 -20.65 0.64
C GLU A 286 -3.99 -21.24 1.71
N ILE A 287 -5.08 -20.55 2.03
CA ILE A 287 -6.09 -20.99 2.99
C ILE A 287 -7.38 -21.20 2.21
N LYS A 288 -7.90 -22.43 2.24
CA LYS A 288 -9.08 -22.84 1.48
C LYS A 288 -10.12 -23.48 2.38
N ASP A 289 -11.38 -23.06 2.22
CA ASP A 289 -12.57 -23.71 2.72
C ASP A 289 -13.37 -24.34 1.58
N ASN A 290 -14.35 -25.17 1.90
CA ASN A 290 -15.30 -25.75 0.97
C ASN A 290 -16.74 -25.31 1.24
N GLY A 291 -16.92 -24.09 1.74
CA GLY A 291 -18.21 -23.52 2.10
C GLY A 291 -18.95 -22.88 0.90
N CYS A 292 -19.78 -21.89 1.20
CA CYS A 292 -20.61 -21.20 0.20
C CYS A 292 -19.86 -20.26 -0.76
N GLY A 293 -18.58 -19.95 -0.45
CA GLY A 293 -17.78 -19.01 -1.21
C GLY A 293 -18.14 -17.54 -0.97
N ILE A 294 -17.59 -16.64 -1.79
CA ILE A 294 -17.72 -15.18 -1.70
C ILE A 294 -18.60 -14.71 -2.85
N PRO A 295 -19.63 -13.88 -2.62
CA PRO A 295 -20.42 -13.27 -3.69
C PRO A 295 -19.51 -12.53 -4.69
N PRO A 296 -19.69 -12.72 -6.01
CA PRO A 296 -18.80 -12.14 -7.04
C PRO A 296 -18.67 -10.62 -6.93
N GLU A 297 -19.75 -9.92 -6.57
CA GLU A 297 -19.76 -8.47 -6.40
C GLU A 297 -18.92 -7.96 -5.19
N LYS A 298 -18.59 -8.85 -4.25
CA LYS A 298 -17.77 -8.54 -3.06
C LYS A 298 -16.30 -8.91 -3.25
N LEU A 299 -15.94 -9.79 -4.19
CA LEU A 299 -14.58 -10.29 -4.37
C LEU A 299 -13.55 -9.17 -4.55
N ASP A 300 -13.82 -8.18 -5.40
CA ASP A 300 -12.89 -7.08 -5.69
C ASP A 300 -12.76 -6.08 -4.53
N ARG A 301 -13.69 -6.12 -3.56
CA ARG A 301 -13.78 -5.15 -2.48
C ARG A 301 -13.53 -5.72 -1.10
N ILE A 302 -13.38 -7.03 -0.97
CA ILE A 302 -13.30 -7.75 0.31
C ILE A 302 -12.11 -7.27 1.19
N PHE A 303 -11.06 -6.72 0.57
CA PHE A 303 -9.89 -6.17 1.24
C PHE A 303 -9.90 -4.64 1.38
N MET A 304 -10.88 -3.94 0.78
CA MET A 304 -10.89 -2.46 0.75
C MET A 304 -11.45 -1.81 2.01
N GLY A 305 -11.99 -2.60 2.95
CA GLY A 305 -12.70 -2.05 4.11
C GLY A 305 -14.06 -1.47 3.75
N TYR A 306 -14.72 -0.88 4.72
CA TYR A 306 -16.09 -0.36 4.61
C TYR A 306 -16.19 0.76 3.58
N ASN A 307 -16.95 0.57 2.51
CA ASN A 307 -17.35 1.64 1.57
C ASN A 307 -18.83 1.97 1.78
N ASP A 308 -19.10 3.27 1.97
CA ASP A 308 -20.40 3.93 2.24
C ASP A 308 -21.54 3.69 1.20
N LYS A 309 -21.41 2.73 0.27
CA LYS A 309 -22.37 2.49 -0.82
C LYS A 309 -23.09 1.14 -0.77
N ALA A 310 -23.10 0.47 0.34
CA ALA A 310 -24.02 -0.64 0.55
C ALA A 310 -25.20 -0.14 1.38
N GLU A 311 -26.13 0.56 0.72
CA GLU A 311 -27.50 0.68 1.17
C GLU A 311 -28.14 -0.71 1.17
N ASP A 312 -28.76 -1.01 2.31
CA ASP A 312 -29.84 -1.99 2.45
C ASP A 312 -29.62 -3.44 2.01
N THR A 313 -29.07 -4.24 2.89
CA THR A 313 -29.74 -5.53 3.17
C THR A 313 -29.57 -5.84 4.66
N CYS A 314 -30.72 -5.96 5.33
CA CYS A 314 -30.87 -6.41 6.71
C CYS A 314 -30.41 -7.88 6.88
N ASP A 315 -29.11 -8.12 6.86
CA ASP A 315 -28.56 -9.38 7.34
C ASP A 315 -27.73 -9.13 8.58
N THR A 316 -28.40 -9.22 9.71
CA THR A 316 -27.85 -9.11 11.06
C THR A 316 -26.80 -10.20 11.39
N GLN A 317 -26.56 -11.14 10.47
CA GLN A 317 -25.58 -12.22 10.65
C GLN A 317 -24.19 -11.92 10.02
N SER A 318 -24.02 -10.86 9.25
CA SER A 318 -22.74 -10.50 8.59
C SER A 318 -21.85 -9.55 9.39
N ARG A 319 -21.84 -9.61 10.72
CA ARG A 319 -21.12 -8.67 11.60
C ARG A 319 -19.59 -8.65 11.48
N ASN A 320 -18.95 -9.58 10.76
CA ASN A 320 -17.50 -9.79 10.87
C ASN A 320 -16.66 -9.51 9.63
N ALA A 321 -17.22 -9.22 8.45
CA ALA A 321 -16.48 -9.35 7.19
C ALA A 321 -15.62 -8.14 6.77
N GLY A 322 -15.79 -6.95 7.36
CA GLY A 322 -15.19 -5.72 6.78
C GLY A 322 -13.80 -5.37 7.29
N ILE A 323 -13.54 -5.50 8.58
CA ILE A 323 -12.32 -4.98 9.22
C ILE A 323 -11.20 -6.02 9.24
N GLY A 324 -11.50 -7.29 9.53
CA GLY A 324 -10.48 -8.34 9.62
C GLY A 324 -9.66 -8.52 8.35
N LEU A 325 -10.32 -8.58 7.19
CA LEU A 325 -9.63 -8.76 5.90
C LEU A 325 -8.88 -7.52 5.43
N SER A 326 -9.37 -6.32 5.71
CA SER A 326 -8.63 -5.08 5.42
C SER A 326 -7.37 -4.93 6.29
N VAL A 327 -7.42 -5.41 7.53
CA VAL A 327 -6.24 -5.54 8.41
C VAL A 327 -5.24 -6.52 7.79
N CYS A 328 -5.69 -7.70 7.34
CA CYS A 328 -4.84 -8.68 6.67
C CYS A 328 -4.12 -8.06 5.47
N ALA A 329 -4.84 -7.35 4.59
CA ALA A 329 -4.25 -6.69 3.44
C ALA A 329 -3.21 -5.62 3.84
N THR A 330 -3.48 -4.86 4.89
CA THR A 330 -2.55 -3.85 5.41
C THR A 330 -1.27 -4.48 5.96
N ILE A 331 -1.40 -5.57 6.73
CA ILE A 331 -0.26 -6.31 7.30
C ILE A 331 0.59 -6.91 6.18
N ILE A 332 -0.02 -7.59 5.21
CA ILE A 332 0.70 -8.24 4.11
C ILE A 332 1.41 -7.20 3.23
N LYS A 333 0.76 -6.09 2.89
CA LYS A 333 1.40 -4.98 2.15
C LYS A 333 2.57 -4.37 2.91
N ALA A 334 2.47 -4.23 4.23
CA ALA A 334 3.57 -3.75 5.06
C ALA A 334 4.76 -4.72 5.06
N HIS A 335 4.53 -6.03 4.87
CA HIS A 335 5.56 -7.05 4.69
C HIS A 335 6.15 -7.09 3.26
N GLY A 336 5.60 -6.32 2.31
CA GLY A 336 6.01 -6.32 0.90
C GLY A 336 5.41 -7.47 0.09
N GLY A 337 4.34 -8.08 0.60
CA GLY A 337 3.56 -9.13 -0.05
C GLY A 337 2.26 -8.63 -0.66
N ASP A 338 1.55 -9.55 -1.30
CA ASP A 338 0.21 -9.34 -1.86
C ASP A 338 -0.76 -10.37 -1.28
N ILE A 339 -2.05 -9.99 -1.19
CA ILE A 339 -3.14 -10.87 -0.76
C ILE A 339 -4.27 -10.84 -1.78
N THR A 340 -4.82 -12.01 -2.09
CA THR A 340 -5.92 -12.21 -3.04
C THR A 340 -6.94 -13.19 -2.49
N ALA A 341 -8.18 -13.12 -2.99
CA ALA A 341 -9.23 -14.09 -2.70
C ALA A 341 -9.92 -14.50 -4.00
N GLU A 342 -10.30 -15.75 -4.11
CA GLU A 342 -11.04 -16.31 -5.24
C GLU A 342 -12.01 -17.39 -4.77
N ASN A 343 -13.05 -17.66 -5.55
CA ASN A 343 -13.90 -18.81 -5.32
C ASN A 343 -13.29 -20.07 -5.94
N ALA A 344 -13.28 -21.15 -5.18
CA ALA A 344 -12.81 -22.44 -5.68
C ALA A 344 -13.85 -23.05 -6.67
N LYS A 345 -13.36 -23.74 -7.70
CA LYS A 345 -14.24 -24.38 -8.72
C LYS A 345 -15.18 -25.44 -8.13
N GLU A 346 -14.78 -26.05 -7.05
CA GLU A 346 -15.51 -27.11 -6.34
C GLU A 346 -16.39 -26.57 -5.18
N GLY A 347 -16.51 -25.23 -5.06
CA GLY A 347 -17.17 -24.55 -3.98
C GLY A 347 -16.18 -24.08 -2.90
N GLY A 348 -16.61 -23.05 -2.11
CA GLY A 348 -15.81 -22.41 -1.08
C GLY A 348 -14.93 -21.27 -1.58
N ALA A 349 -14.20 -20.67 -0.65
CA ALA A 349 -13.27 -19.57 -0.91
C ALA A 349 -11.80 -20.03 -0.74
N THR A 350 -10.93 -19.38 -1.50
CA THR A 350 -9.47 -19.54 -1.40
C THR A 350 -8.84 -18.17 -1.21
N PHE A 351 -8.16 -18.01 -0.09
CA PHE A 351 -7.36 -16.82 0.21
C PHE A 351 -5.89 -17.16 0.01
N ARG A 352 -5.17 -16.32 -0.75
CA ARG A 352 -3.73 -16.46 -0.95
C ARG A 352 -3.01 -15.19 -0.55
N PHE A 353 -1.89 -15.34 0.17
CA PHE A 353 -0.98 -14.23 0.38
C PHE A 353 0.48 -14.66 0.20
N THR A 354 1.34 -13.69 -0.07
CA THR A 354 2.75 -13.93 -0.36
C THR A 354 3.64 -13.19 0.62
N LEU A 355 4.78 -13.81 0.99
CA LEU A 355 5.87 -13.19 1.74
C LEU A 355 7.19 -13.49 1.04
N LEU A 356 8.16 -12.56 1.11
CA LEU A 356 9.51 -12.81 0.58
C LEU A 356 10.26 -13.74 1.53
N THR A 357 10.94 -14.76 1.00
CA THR A 357 11.77 -15.72 1.77
C THR A 357 13.18 -15.18 2.06
N GLU A 358 13.62 -14.17 1.31
CA GLU A 358 14.87 -13.46 1.53
C GLU A 358 14.58 -11.96 1.63
N GLU A 359 15.24 -11.26 2.56
CA GLU A 359 15.24 -9.81 2.55
C GLU A 359 16.00 -9.33 1.31
N ASP A 360 15.38 -8.45 0.53
CA ASP A 360 16.07 -7.77 -0.55
C ASP A 360 17.18 -6.92 0.07
N SER A 361 18.44 -7.34 -0.13
CA SER A 361 19.64 -6.69 0.44
C SER A 361 19.77 -5.20 0.02
N SER A 362 18.88 -4.72 -0.84
CA SER A 362 18.74 -3.32 -1.21
C SER A 362 18.13 -2.45 -0.10
N GLU A 363 17.34 -3.00 0.83
CA GLU A 363 16.75 -2.22 1.95
C GLU A 363 17.67 -2.13 3.18
N GLN A 364 18.59 -3.07 3.39
CA GLN A 364 19.52 -3.04 4.53
C GLN A 364 20.63 -1.97 4.42
N LYS A 365 20.85 -1.36 3.25
CA LYS A 365 21.76 -0.20 3.08
C LYS A 365 21.16 1.15 3.51
N GLN A 366 19.99 1.16 4.14
CA GLN A 366 19.28 2.38 4.59
C GLN A 366 19.13 2.49 6.12
N ILE A 367 19.98 1.81 6.91
CA ILE A 367 20.07 2.04 8.36
C ILE A 367 21.24 2.98 8.67
#